data_5ed89fa5022b6dba7e8664df11df495f
#
_entry.id   5ed89fa5022b6dba7e8664df11df495f
#
_cell.length_a   1.000
_cell.length_b   1.000
_cell.length_c   1.000
_cell.angle_alpha   90.00
_cell.angle_beta   90.00
_cell.angle_gamma   90.00
#
_symmetry.space_group_name_H-M   'P 1'
#
loop_
_entity.id
_entity.type
_entity.pdbx_description
1 polymer ?
#
loop_
_entity_poly.entity_id
_entity_poly.type
_entity_poly.pdbx_seq_one_letter_code
_entity_poly.pdbx_strand_id
1 'polypeptide(L)'
;MGFGVSVSEEVNTERVRELKEFDDTKAGVKGLADQGITKIPRVFHHPPDEQVKVSTSGGEADDIPVIDLAEVDKDPSLRQGVIDRIKEASEKWGFFQVVNHGIPVTVLEDLKDGVCRFYEQDTEVKKDLYTRDHKKPFVYNSNFDIYSSPALSWRDTFFCYLAPNPPKPQDLPAVCR
;
A
#
# COMPACT_ATOMS: atom_id res chain seq x y z
N MET A 1 0.65 -49.14 -4.85
CA MET A 1 0.30 -48.06 -5.80
C MET A 1 0.58 -46.75 -5.12
N GLY A 2 1.74 -46.15 -5.39
CA GLY A 2 2.11 -44.87 -4.84
C GLY A 2 1.49 -43.76 -5.69
N PHE A 3 0.62 -42.95 -5.10
CA PHE A 3 0.15 -41.71 -5.72
C PHE A 3 1.32 -40.71 -5.68
N GLY A 4 2.00 -40.53 -6.81
CA GLY A 4 2.94 -39.45 -6.96
C GLY A 4 2.18 -38.12 -6.99
N VAL A 5 2.31 -37.34 -5.93
CA VAL A 5 1.87 -35.92 -5.93
C VAL A 5 2.65 -35.21 -7.02
N SER A 6 1.98 -34.43 -7.87
CA SER A 6 2.68 -33.75 -8.95
C SER A 6 3.59 -32.65 -8.36
N VAL A 7 4.74 -32.38 -8.98
CA VAL A 7 5.70 -31.37 -8.53
C VAL A 7 5.00 -29.98 -8.38
N SER A 8 4.01 -29.69 -9.21
CA SER A 8 3.22 -28.45 -9.14
C SER A 8 2.34 -28.37 -7.89
N GLU A 9 1.78 -29.49 -7.44
CA GLU A 9 0.95 -29.54 -6.21
C GLU A 9 1.81 -29.42 -4.96
N GLU A 10 3.01 -30.01 -4.95
CA GLU A 10 3.96 -29.88 -3.84
C GLU A 10 4.46 -28.45 -3.71
N VAL A 11 4.84 -27.79 -4.81
CA VAL A 11 5.28 -26.38 -4.81
C VAL A 11 4.20 -25.44 -4.32
N ASN A 12 2.93 -25.67 -4.74
CA ASN A 12 1.81 -24.86 -4.28
C ASN A 12 1.54 -25.05 -2.78
N THR A 13 1.62 -26.28 -2.28
CA THR A 13 1.43 -26.60 -0.86
C THR A 13 2.52 -25.97 0.00
N GLU A 14 3.78 -26.01 -0.45
CA GLU A 14 4.91 -25.39 0.26
C GLU A 14 4.76 -23.86 0.31
N ARG A 15 4.38 -23.23 -0.82
CA ARG A 15 4.12 -21.80 -0.86
C ARG A 15 3.00 -21.39 0.12
N VAL A 16 1.89 -22.09 0.14
CA VAL A 16 0.76 -21.80 1.07
C VAL A 16 1.23 -21.90 2.53
N ARG A 17 2.09 -22.87 2.84
CA ARG A 17 2.68 -23.00 4.18
C ARG A 17 3.55 -21.79 4.53
N GLU A 18 4.45 -21.39 3.64
CA GLU A 18 5.31 -20.22 3.84
C GLU A 18 4.52 -18.92 4.02
N LEU A 19 3.46 -18.73 3.21
CA LEU A 19 2.56 -17.58 3.34
C LEU A 19 1.87 -17.57 4.70
N LYS A 20 1.39 -18.72 5.15
CA LYS A 20 0.75 -18.86 6.45
C LYS A 20 1.73 -18.62 7.59
N GLU A 21 2.93 -19.20 7.52
CA GLU A 21 3.97 -18.98 8.51
C GLU A 21 4.32 -17.48 8.64
N PHE A 22 4.45 -16.78 7.51
CA PHE A 22 4.68 -15.33 7.50
C PHE A 22 3.51 -14.56 8.12
N ASP A 23 2.27 -14.87 7.73
CA ASP A 23 1.07 -14.18 8.22
C ASP A 23 0.84 -14.41 9.72
N ASP A 24 1.06 -15.63 10.20
CA ASP A 24 0.92 -16.02 11.60
C ASP A 24 1.90 -15.26 12.52
N THR A 25 3.02 -14.76 12.00
CA THR A 25 3.93 -13.91 12.78
C THR A 25 3.29 -12.59 13.18
N LYS A 26 2.35 -12.08 12.38
CA LYS A 26 1.72 -10.75 12.51
C LYS A 26 2.71 -9.58 12.58
N ALA A 27 3.96 -9.83 12.23
CA ALA A 27 5.03 -8.85 12.30
C ALA A 27 5.17 -8.02 11.01
N GLY A 28 4.66 -8.55 9.89
CA GLY A 28 4.76 -7.93 8.58
C GLY A 28 6.19 -7.84 8.04
N VAL A 29 6.37 -7.08 6.96
CA VAL A 29 7.71 -6.85 6.39
C VAL A 29 8.58 -5.97 7.28
N LYS A 30 7.98 -5.04 8.06
CA LYS A 30 8.71 -4.24 9.06
C LYS A 30 9.37 -5.16 10.08
N GLY A 31 8.64 -6.18 10.58
CA GLY A 31 9.20 -7.14 11.52
C GLY A 31 10.33 -7.98 10.92
N LEU A 32 10.28 -8.33 9.64
CA LEU A 32 11.40 -8.98 8.96
C LEU A 32 12.62 -8.06 8.86
N ALA A 33 12.41 -6.79 8.51
CA ALA A 33 13.48 -5.80 8.42
C ALA A 33 14.14 -5.55 9.78
N ASP A 34 13.36 -5.44 10.85
CA ASP A 34 13.84 -5.23 12.22
C ASP A 34 14.68 -6.42 12.75
N GLN A 35 14.41 -7.63 12.26
CA GLN A 35 15.21 -8.82 12.55
C GLN A 35 16.55 -8.85 11.78
N GLY A 36 16.80 -7.87 10.89
CA GLY A 36 18.04 -7.76 10.14
C GLY A 36 18.24 -8.85 9.09
N ILE A 37 17.15 -9.32 8.46
CA ILE A 37 17.28 -10.32 7.41
C ILE A 37 18.19 -9.84 6.28
N THR A 38 19.04 -10.74 5.79
CA THR A 38 19.99 -10.45 4.70
C THR A 38 19.53 -10.98 3.35
N LYS A 39 18.47 -11.79 3.34
CA LYS A 39 17.89 -12.38 2.13
C LYS A 39 16.38 -12.20 2.14
N ILE A 40 15.83 -11.76 1.01
CA ILE A 40 14.39 -11.65 0.83
C ILE A 40 13.79 -13.06 0.78
N PRO A 41 12.74 -13.37 1.57
CA PRO A 41 12.05 -14.65 1.52
C PRO A 41 11.45 -14.93 0.14
N ARG A 42 11.36 -16.22 -0.23
CA ARG A 42 10.90 -16.67 -1.55
C ARG A 42 9.51 -16.14 -1.93
N VAL A 43 8.62 -15.98 -0.97
CA VAL A 43 7.25 -15.50 -1.18
C VAL A 43 7.17 -14.09 -1.78
N PHE A 44 8.25 -13.30 -1.68
CA PHE A 44 8.37 -11.95 -2.27
C PHE A 44 9.08 -11.95 -3.63
N HIS A 45 9.51 -13.11 -4.15
CA HIS A 45 10.15 -13.17 -5.45
C HIS A 45 9.10 -13.17 -6.55
N HIS A 46 9.08 -12.11 -7.36
CA HIS A 46 8.21 -12.03 -8.52
C HIS A 46 8.67 -12.97 -9.63
N PRO A 47 7.74 -13.62 -10.36
CA PRO A 47 8.07 -14.41 -11.55
C PRO A 47 8.87 -13.56 -12.55
N PRO A 48 9.84 -14.17 -13.29
CA PRO A 48 10.67 -13.44 -14.25
C PRO A 48 9.89 -12.69 -15.34
N ASP A 49 8.74 -13.22 -15.74
CA ASP A 49 7.90 -12.65 -16.79
C ASP A 49 7.15 -11.37 -16.33
N GLU A 50 7.02 -11.16 -15.02
CA GLU A 50 6.42 -9.95 -14.42
C GLU A 50 7.46 -8.86 -14.15
N GLN A 51 8.75 -9.14 -14.38
CA GLN A 51 9.76 -8.11 -14.32
C GLN A 51 9.52 -7.13 -15.45
N VAL A 52 9.02 -5.96 -15.11
CA VAL A 52 8.82 -4.85 -16.05
C VAL A 52 10.13 -4.64 -16.80
N LYS A 53 10.14 -4.96 -18.09
CA LYS A 53 11.21 -4.52 -18.97
C LYS A 53 11.12 -2.99 -18.96
N VAL A 54 11.97 -2.36 -18.17
CA VAL A 54 12.15 -0.91 -18.26
C VAL A 54 12.58 -0.66 -19.70
N SER A 55 11.63 -0.28 -20.54
CA SER A 55 11.96 0.18 -21.87
C SER A 55 12.69 1.51 -21.66
N THR A 56 14.02 1.46 -21.76
CA THR A 56 14.87 2.64 -21.96
C THR A 56 14.69 3.15 -23.38
N SER A 57 13.43 3.33 -23.82
CA SER A 57 13.15 4.14 -24.98
C SER A 57 13.41 5.57 -24.54
N GLY A 58 14.52 6.17 -25.04
CA GLY A 58 14.91 7.55 -24.78
C GLY A 58 13.96 8.55 -25.46
N GLY A 59 12.66 8.48 -25.10
CA GLY A 59 11.73 9.57 -25.24
C GLY A 59 11.96 10.51 -24.05
N GLU A 60 11.76 11.80 -24.24
CA GLU A 60 11.68 12.76 -23.15
C GLU A 60 10.78 12.14 -22.06
N ALA A 61 11.31 12.00 -20.85
CA ALA A 61 10.51 11.49 -19.75
C ALA A 61 9.38 12.52 -19.55
N ASP A 62 8.17 12.16 -20.00
CA ASP A 62 7.00 12.96 -19.69
C ASP A 62 6.93 13.10 -18.18
N ASP A 63 7.08 14.30 -17.65
CA ASP A 63 6.96 14.56 -16.23
C ASP A 63 5.56 14.25 -15.74
N ILE A 64 5.47 13.69 -14.52
CA ILE A 64 4.18 13.43 -13.87
C ILE A 64 3.38 14.73 -13.85
N PRO A 65 2.13 14.74 -14.37
CA PRO A 65 1.33 15.94 -14.42
C PRO A 65 1.14 16.58 -13.05
N VAL A 66 1.38 17.90 -12.96
CA VAL A 66 1.11 18.71 -11.76
C VAL A 66 -0.08 19.62 -12.05
N ILE A 67 -1.12 19.53 -11.24
CA ILE A 67 -2.36 20.27 -11.41
C ILE A 67 -2.51 21.26 -10.28
N ASP A 68 -2.58 22.55 -10.62
CA ASP A 68 -2.79 23.65 -9.68
C ASP A 68 -4.30 23.85 -9.45
N LEU A 69 -4.71 23.82 -8.17
CA LEU A 69 -6.10 24.02 -7.75
C LEU A 69 -6.39 25.43 -7.22
N ALA A 70 -5.43 26.35 -7.25
CA ALA A 70 -5.58 27.70 -6.65
C ALA A 70 -6.82 28.49 -7.13
N GLU A 71 -7.22 28.29 -8.39
CA GLU A 71 -8.29 29.07 -9.01
C GLU A 71 -9.58 28.27 -9.23
N VAL A 72 -9.64 27.02 -8.76
CA VAL A 72 -10.76 26.11 -9.07
C VAL A 72 -12.12 26.60 -8.58
N ASP A 73 -12.14 27.39 -7.49
CA ASP A 73 -13.36 27.91 -6.89
C ASP A 73 -13.64 29.40 -7.23
N LYS A 74 -12.72 30.07 -7.96
CA LYS A 74 -12.81 31.50 -8.21
C LYS A 74 -13.54 31.85 -9.52
N ASP A 75 -13.33 31.04 -10.57
CA ASP A 75 -13.88 31.31 -11.89
C ASP A 75 -14.34 30.03 -12.58
N PRO A 76 -15.58 29.96 -13.10
CA PRO A 76 -16.10 28.78 -13.78
C PRO A 76 -15.28 28.33 -15.01
N SER A 77 -14.68 29.28 -15.75
CA SER A 77 -13.87 28.94 -16.92
C SER A 77 -12.52 28.33 -16.54
N LEU A 78 -11.88 28.85 -15.49
CA LEU A 78 -10.66 28.29 -14.92
C LEU A 78 -10.92 26.91 -14.33
N ARG A 79 -12.07 26.75 -13.65
CA ARG A 79 -12.52 25.45 -13.14
C ARG A 79 -12.62 24.42 -14.25
N GLN A 80 -13.20 24.77 -15.42
CA GLN A 80 -13.30 23.84 -16.52
C GLN A 80 -11.92 23.41 -17.02
N GLY A 81 -10.96 24.34 -17.14
CA GLY A 81 -9.58 24.02 -17.49
C GLY A 81 -8.90 23.05 -16.52
N VAL A 82 -9.15 23.19 -15.22
CA VAL A 82 -8.65 22.24 -14.19
C VAL A 82 -9.29 20.85 -14.39
N ILE A 83 -10.61 20.80 -14.63
CA ILE A 83 -11.33 19.54 -14.87
C ILE A 83 -10.76 18.82 -16.10
N ASP A 84 -10.53 19.54 -17.20
CA ASP A 84 -9.99 18.97 -18.44
C ASP A 84 -8.58 18.39 -18.23
N ARG A 85 -7.72 19.09 -17.49
CA ARG A 85 -6.38 18.60 -17.13
C ARG A 85 -6.43 17.37 -16.22
N ILE A 86 -7.33 17.33 -15.24
CA ILE A 86 -7.53 16.15 -14.37
C ILE A 86 -7.98 14.96 -15.23
N LYS A 87 -8.93 15.19 -16.16
CA LYS A 87 -9.41 14.16 -17.06
C LYS A 87 -8.27 13.59 -17.92
N GLU A 88 -7.52 14.46 -18.60
CA GLU A 88 -6.39 14.05 -19.44
C GLU A 88 -5.34 13.28 -18.66
N ALA A 89 -4.93 13.80 -17.48
CA ALA A 89 -3.97 13.13 -16.63
C ALA A 89 -4.45 11.76 -16.13
N SER A 90 -5.75 11.65 -15.80
CA SER A 90 -6.36 10.38 -15.40
C SER A 90 -6.41 9.37 -16.55
N GLU A 91 -6.73 9.79 -17.76
CA GLU A 91 -6.80 8.92 -18.94
C GLU A 91 -5.42 8.46 -19.42
N LYS A 92 -4.44 9.37 -19.41
CA LYS A 92 -3.09 9.11 -19.93
C LYS A 92 -2.16 8.44 -18.92
N TRP A 93 -2.20 8.92 -17.66
CA TRP A 93 -1.26 8.51 -16.58
C TRP A 93 -1.91 7.63 -15.52
N GLY A 94 -3.20 7.76 -15.27
CA GLY A 94 -3.90 7.11 -14.17
C GLY A 94 -3.67 7.77 -12.79
N PHE A 95 -2.74 8.72 -12.69
CA PHE A 95 -2.42 9.50 -11.49
C PHE A 95 -1.81 10.85 -11.86
N PHE A 96 -1.79 11.78 -10.90
CA PHE A 96 -1.22 13.12 -11.03
C PHE A 96 -0.89 13.69 -9.65
N GLN A 97 -0.11 14.77 -9.61
CA GLN A 97 0.14 15.56 -8.42
C GLN A 97 -0.79 16.77 -8.39
N VAL A 98 -1.15 17.24 -7.19
CA VAL A 98 -1.91 18.46 -6.99
C VAL A 98 -1.14 19.46 -6.14
N VAL A 99 -1.25 20.74 -6.47
CA VAL A 99 -0.70 21.84 -5.67
C VAL A 99 -1.83 22.84 -5.36
N ASN A 100 -1.62 23.68 -4.36
CA ASN A 100 -2.60 24.67 -3.91
C ASN A 100 -3.97 24.05 -3.55
N HIS A 101 -3.95 22.83 -3.00
CA HIS A 101 -5.13 22.04 -2.65
C HIS A 101 -5.83 22.51 -1.36
N GLY A 102 -5.32 23.52 -0.68
CA GLY A 102 -5.92 24.10 0.53
C GLY A 102 -5.71 23.31 1.83
N ILE A 103 -5.09 22.13 1.78
CA ILE A 103 -4.75 21.37 2.99
C ILE A 103 -3.50 22.01 3.62
N PRO A 104 -3.52 22.41 4.91
CA PRO A 104 -2.34 22.95 5.57
C PRO A 104 -1.17 21.97 5.55
N VAL A 105 0.03 22.45 5.25
CA VAL A 105 1.24 21.62 5.21
C VAL A 105 1.47 20.90 6.55
N THR A 106 1.17 21.55 7.66
CA THR A 106 1.26 20.94 8.99
C THR A 106 0.41 19.67 9.14
N VAL A 107 -0.79 19.64 8.56
CA VAL A 107 -1.66 18.44 8.58
C VAL A 107 -1.01 17.30 7.80
N LEU A 108 -0.38 17.60 6.66
CA LEU A 108 0.31 16.59 5.86
C LEU A 108 1.56 16.04 6.58
N GLU A 109 2.33 16.92 7.20
CA GLU A 109 3.51 16.52 7.97
C GLU A 109 3.11 15.72 9.22
N ASP A 110 2.10 16.17 9.97
CA ASP A 110 1.57 15.44 11.13
C ASP A 110 1.08 14.05 10.75
N LEU A 111 0.44 13.90 9.58
CA LEU A 111 0.03 12.59 9.07
C LEU A 111 1.22 11.70 8.76
N LYS A 112 2.24 12.22 8.06
CA LYS A 112 3.49 11.49 7.76
C LYS A 112 4.17 11.03 9.04
N ASP A 113 4.32 11.93 10.00
CA ASP A 113 4.92 11.62 11.30
C ASP A 113 4.09 10.59 12.07
N GLY A 114 2.76 10.68 12.00
CA GLY A 114 1.85 9.71 12.58
C GLY A 114 2.03 8.31 11.97
N VAL A 115 2.17 8.23 10.65
CA VAL A 115 2.47 6.97 9.93
C VAL A 115 3.82 6.40 10.38
N CYS A 116 4.86 7.23 10.42
CA CYS A 116 6.18 6.80 10.88
C CYS A 116 6.11 6.28 12.32
N ARG A 117 5.51 7.04 13.24
CA ARG A 117 5.34 6.62 14.64
C ARG A 117 4.57 5.29 14.76
N PHE A 118 3.55 5.07 13.92
CA PHE A 118 2.82 3.80 13.92
C PHE A 118 3.75 2.63 13.58
N TYR A 119 4.53 2.72 12.51
CA TYR A 119 5.40 1.62 12.08
C TYR A 119 6.62 1.42 12.99
N GLU A 120 7.10 2.45 13.66
CA GLU A 120 8.21 2.39 14.62
C GLU A 120 7.81 1.94 16.04
N GLN A 121 6.52 1.65 16.29
CA GLN A 121 6.10 1.03 17.55
C GLN A 121 6.72 -0.36 17.73
N ASP A 122 6.77 -0.78 18.99
CA ASP A 122 7.12 -2.15 19.34
C ASP A 122 6.29 -3.16 18.53
N THR A 123 6.94 -4.23 18.10
CA THR A 123 6.31 -5.27 17.27
C THR A 123 5.12 -5.92 17.98
N GLU A 124 5.19 -6.14 19.28
CA GLU A 124 4.09 -6.76 20.04
C GLU A 124 2.85 -5.85 20.06
N VAL A 125 3.04 -4.53 20.19
CA VAL A 125 1.94 -3.56 20.10
C VAL A 125 1.27 -3.60 18.73
N LYS A 126 2.06 -3.68 17.65
CA LYS A 126 1.53 -3.78 16.29
C LYS A 126 0.82 -5.11 16.02
N LYS A 127 1.29 -6.23 16.60
CA LYS A 127 0.64 -7.54 16.48
C LYS A 127 -0.78 -7.55 17.01
N ASP A 128 -1.06 -6.82 18.08
CA ASP A 128 -2.42 -6.71 18.64
C ASP A 128 -3.39 -6.02 17.69
N LEU A 129 -2.86 -5.14 16.82
CA LEU A 129 -3.62 -4.42 15.80
C LEU A 129 -3.73 -5.18 14.47
N TYR A 130 -2.89 -6.20 14.28
CA TYR A 130 -2.84 -6.96 13.03
C TYR A 130 -4.13 -7.75 12.82
N THR A 131 -4.77 -7.52 11.68
CA THR A 131 -6.06 -8.16 11.38
C THR A 131 -6.28 -8.30 9.88
N ARG A 132 -6.97 -9.38 9.49
CA ARG A 132 -7.53 -9.57 8.14
C ARG A 132 -9.04 -9.36 8.11
N ASP A 133 -9.63 -8.97 9.22
CA ASP A 133 -11.04 -8.61 9.28
C ASP A 133 -11.26 -7.17 8.79
N HIS A 134 -11.65 -7.04 7.52
CA HIS A 134 -11.93 -5.77 6.86
C HIS A 134 -13.18 -5.03 7.39
N LYS A 135 -13.91 -5.63 8.34
CA LYS A 135 -15.05 -4.98 8.99
C LYS A 135 -14.63 -4.12 10.20
N LYS A 136 -13.39 -4.26 10.65
CA LYS A 136 -12.87 -3.44 11.73
C LYS A 136 -12.68 -1.98 11.29
N PRO A 137 -12.88 -1.00 12.19
CA PRO A 137 -12.69 0.42 11.89
C PRO A 137 -11.28 0.77 11.44
N PHE A 138 -10.28 0.08 11.97
CA PHE A 138 -8.87 0.17 11.61
C PHE A 138 -8.35 -1.22 11.27
N VAL A 139 -7.73 -1.35 10.13
CA VAL A 139 -7.15 -2.61 9.63
C VAL A 139 -5.67 -2.39 9.37
N TYR A 140 -4.83 -3.23 9.95
CA TYR A 140 -3.39 -3.30 9.68
C TYR A 140 -3.01 -4.71 9.31
N ASN A 141 -2.31 -4.89 8.20
CA ASN A 141 -1.74 -6.17 7.78
C ASN A 141 -0.64 -5.99 6.73
N SER A 142 0.05 -7.09 6.44
CA SER A 142 0.95 -7.19 5.30
C SER A 142 0.22 -7.89 4.15
N ASN A 143 0.20 -7.28 2.96
CA ASN A 143 -0.39 -7.86 1.75
C ASN A 143 -1.84 -8.36 1.95
N PHE A 144 -2.82 -7.50 1.69
CA PHE A 144 -4.26 -7.84 1.86
C PHE A 144 -4.69 -9.05 1.01
N ASP A 145 -3.99 -9.31 -0.09
CA ASP A 145 -4.22 -10.37 -1.08
C ASP A 145 -3.23 -11.54 -0.95
N ILE A 146 -2.65 -11.74 0.24
CA ILE A 146 -1.55 -12.67 0.53
C ILE A 146 -1.71 -14.07 -0.09
N TYR A 147 -2.93 -14.62 -0.11
CA TYR A 147 -3.20 -15.97 -0.61
C TYR A 147 -3.59 -16.01 -2.09
N SER A 148 -3.86 -14.88 -2.73
CA SER A 148 -4.27 -14.79 -4.15
C SER A 148 -3.21 -14.19 -5.07
N SER A 149 -2.28 -13.41 -4.54
CA SER A 149 -1.20 -12.80 -5.31
C SER A 149 -0.11 -13.81 -5.68
N PRO A 150 0.46 -13.76 -6.90
CA PRO A 150 1.55 -14.65 -7.31
C PRO A 150 2.84 -14.42 -6.52
N ALA A 151 3.09 -13.19 -6.08
CA ALA A 151 4.19 -12.81 -5.19
C ALA A 151 3.74 -11.72 -4.24
N LEU A 152 4.35 -11.66 -3.04
CA LEU A 152 4.05 -10.61 -2.08
C LEU A 152 4.80 -9.31 -2.43
N SER A 153 4.16 -8.19 -2.17
CA SER A 153 4.82 -6.88 -2.17
C SER A 153 5.58 -6.68 -0.86
N TRP A 154 6.76 -6.05 -0.95
CA TRP A 154 7.55 -5.68 0.25
C TRP A 154 6.91 -4.47 0.93
N ARG A 155 5.74 -4.67 1.53
CA ARG A 155 4.89 -3.59 2.05
C ARG A 155 3.95 -4.07 3.16
N ASP A 156 3.89 -3.28 4.23
CA ASP A 156 2.82 -3.31 5.22
C ASP A 156 1.85 -2.16 4.96
N THR A 157 0.59 -2.37 5.26
CA THR A 157 -0.46 -1.38 5.00
C THR A 157 -1.39 -1.31 6.19
N PHE A 158 -1.78 -0.09 6.58
CA PHE A 158 -2.98 0.10 7.39
C PHE A 158 -3.97 1.01 6.67
N PHE A 159 -5.22 0.86 6.98
CA PHE A 159 -6.28 1.72 6.46
C PHE A 159 -7.47 1.79 7.41
N CYS A 160 -8.28 2.83 7.23
CA CYS A 160 -9.59 2.98 7.84
C CYS A 160 -10.55 3.62 6.83
N TYR A 161 -11.83 3.26 6.91
CA TYR A 161 -12.87 3.85 6.08
C TYR A 161 -13.41 5.10 6.76
N LEU A 162 -13.28 6.26 6.12
CA LEU A 162 -13.77 7.55 6.66
C LEU A 162 -15.21 7.85 6.27
N ALA A 163 -15.79 7.13 5.31
CA ALA A 163 -17.14 7.31 4.84
C ALA A 163 -17.81 5.94 4.57
N PRO A 164 -19.12 5.79 4.76
CA PRO A 164 -20.06 6.78 5.31
C PRO A 164 -19.97 6.95 6.84
N ASN A 165 -19.35 6.00 7.56
CA ASN A 165 -19.24 5.97 9.01
C ASN A 165 -17.76 6.02 9.41
N PRO A 166 -17.20 7.21 9.69
CA PRO A 166 -15.81 7.33 10.11
C PRO A 166 -15.56 6.64 11.45
N PRO A 167 -14.34 6.09 11.66
CA PRO A 167 -13.98 5.54 12.96
C PRO A 167 -13.99 6.65 14.02
N LYS A 168 -14.36 6.29 15.24
CA LYS A 168 -14.23 7.21 16.37
C LYS A 168 -12.75 7.26 16.79
N PRO A 169 -12.27 8.35 17.42
CA PRO A 169 -10.88 8.44 17.85
C PRO A 169 -10.41 7.24 18.69
N GLN A 170 -11.28 6.69 19.55
CA GLN A 170 -10.95 5.51 20.36
C GLN A 170 -10.78 4.23 19.55
N ASP A 171 -11.31 4.16 18.33
CA ASP A 171 -11.18 3.00 17.44
C ASP A 171 -9.83 2.98 16.72
N LEU A 172 -9.10 4.10 16.76
CA LEU A 172 -7.79 4.26 16.16
C LEU A 172 -6.67 3.95 17.17
N PRO A 173 -5.52 3.47 16.70
CA PRO A 173 -4.33 3.37 17.54
C PRO A 173 -3.99 4.71 18.18
N ALA A 174 -3.49 4.72 19.40
CA ALA A 174 -3.21 5.94 20.16
C ALA A 174 -2.28 6.92 19.40
N VAL A 175 -1.33 6.39 18.65
CA VAL A 175 -0.37 7.19 17.84
C VAL A 175 -0.97 7.80 16.57
N CYS A 176 -2.18 7.38 16.19
CA CYS A 176 -2.92 7.86 15.00
C CYS A 176 -4.11 8.79 15.37
N ARG A 177 -4.24 9.17 16.65
CA ARG A 177 -5.34 10.03 17.14
C ARG A 177 -5.02 11.50 17.00
#